data_27363ba6b232deb44cd3175e18412789
#
_entry.id   27363ba6b232deb44cd3175e18412789
#
_cell.length_a   1.000
_cell.length_b   1.000
_cell.length_c   1.000
_cell.angle_alpha   90.00
_cell.angle_beta   90.00
_cell.angle_gamma   90.00
#
_symmetry.space_group_name_H-M   'P 1'
#
loop_
_entity.id
_entity.type
_entity.pdbx_description
1 polymer ?
#
loop_
_entity_poly.entity_id
_entity_poly.type
_entity_poly.pdbx_seq_one_letter_code
_entity_poly.pdbx_strand_id
1 'polypeptide(L)'
;RCPHFLLQPQPGQEQLQQRTMPNASLALSSLDGIYIGTECLVALLATLGNILVIWVVRLNAAFQNTTLYFIVSLALADIAVGLLVMPLAIVVSLGVTVPFHSCLFMCCLLVVFTNASILSLLAIAIDRYLRVKLPTRYKIITTERRVWCALGLCWVLSLLGGLVPMLGWNRAGPGSPSFLRCRFMAVMRMDYMVYFCFFTWTLVPLLVMCALYAEIFCIIRAKLSQGSSVRGAGAFYGHEFKTAKSLALVLFLFAISWLPLCIMNCVSYFYPESQIPPYLMYLGILLSHANSAMNPIVYACKIKKFKTTYLLILRTYILCRKPDPAL
;
A
#
# COMPACT_ATOMS: atom_id res chain seq x y z
N ARG A 1 22.94 53.16 32.10
CA ARG A 1 23.39 53.74 30.81
C ARG A 1 24.61 52.92 30.36
N CYS A 2 24.42 51.94 29.50
CA CYS A 2 25.48 51.34 28.69
C CYS A 2 24.94 51.15 27.28
N PRO A 3 25.64 51.59 26.23
CA PRO A 3 25.16 51.50 24.84
C PRO A 3 25.44 50.10 24.27
N HIS A 4 24.41 49.51 23.69
CA HIS A 4 24.53 48.33 22.86
C HIS A 4 25.28 48.66 21.57
N PHE A 5 26.44 48.08 21.38
CA PHE A 5 27.17 48.02 20.10
C PHE A 5 26.60 46.85 19.29
N LEU A 6 25.79 47.18 18.29
CA LEU A 6 25.37 46.25 17.22
C LEU A 6 26.55 46.05 16.27
N LEU A 7 27.22 44.91 16.35
CA LEU A 7 28.15 44.44 15.34
C LEU A 7 27.33 43.92 14.13
N GLN A 8 27.29 44.72 13.06
CA GLN A 8 26.82 44.25 11.75
C GLN A 8 27.86 43.23 11.20
N PRO A 9 27.43 42.05 10.67
CA PRO A 9 28.34 41.15 9.97
C PRO A 9 28.79 41.78 8.68
N GLN A 10 30.09 41.71 8.42
CA GLN A 10 30.73 42.18 7.22
C GLN A 10 30.33 41.32 6.00
N PRO A 11 30.02 41.90 4.81
CA PRO A 11 29.51 41.19 3.65
C PRO A 11 30.52 40.24 2.95
N GLY A 12 31.69 40.08 3.47
CA GLY A 12 32.76 39.23 2.88
C GLY A 12 32.80 37.79 3.41
N GLN A 13 32.12 37.46 4.53
CA GLN A 13 32.18 36.11 5.08
C GLN A 13 31.10 35.16 4.52
N GLU A 14 30.00 35.67 4.02
CA GLU A 14 28.96 34.82 3.39
C GLU A 14 29.39 34.28 2.01
N GLN A 15 30.23 35.02 1.27
CA GLN A 15 30.71 34.54 -0.03
C GLN A 15 31.84 33.49 0.06
N LEU A 16 32.55 33.42 1.17
CA LEU A 16 33.60 32.44 1.38
C LEU A 16 33.07 31.10 1.82
N GLN A 17 31.90 31.09 2.50
CA GLN A 17 31.25 29.87 2.96
C GLN A 17 30.49 29.14 1.82
N GLN A 18 30.18 29.83 0.72
CA GLN A 18 29.55 29.25 -0.47
C GLN A 18 30.56 28.59 -1.43
N ARG A 19 31.87 28.80 -1.28
CA ARG A 19 32.90 28.29 -2.21
C ARG A 19 33.59 27.00 -1.77
N THR A 20 33.31 26.48 -0.59
CA THR A 20 33.83 25.19 -0.10
C THR A 20 32.70 24.24 0.26
N MET A 21 31.85 23.92 -0.70
CA MET A 21 31.16 22.64 -0.66
C MET A 21 32.13 21.62 -1.27
N PRO A 22 32.79 20.79 -0.48
CA PRO A 22 33.44 19.62 -1.06
C PRO A 22 32.32 18.82 -1.70
N ASN A 23 32.54 18.23 -2.87
CA ASN A 23 31.80 17.09 -3.39
C ASN A 23 31.74 16.06 -2.26
N ALA A 24 30.74 16.18 -1.39
CA ALA A 24 30.39 15.13 -0.47
C ALA A 24 29.89 14.01 -1.38
N SER A 25 30.85 13.19 -1.85
CA SER A 25 30.54 11.85 -2.32
C SER A 25 29.51 11.31 -1.35
N LEU A 26 28.34 10.91 -1.85
CA LEU A 26 27.30 10.26 -1.08
C LEU A 26 27.94 8.98 -0.51
N ALA A 27 28.59 9.10 0.66
CA ALA A 27 29.14 7.94 1.36
C ALA A 27 27.93 7.18 1.87
N LEU A 28 27.47 6.21 1.07
CA LEU A 28 26.38 5.32 1.39
C LEU A 28 26.78 4.54 2.64
N SER A 29 26.03 4.69 3.72
CA SER A 29 26.24 3.85 4.90
C SER A 29 25.90 2.39 4.55
N SER A 30 26.49 1.43 5.25
CA SER A 30 26.13 0.01 5.09
C SER A 30 24.62 -0.22 5.29
N LEU A 31 23.99 0.55 6.17
CA LEU A 31 22.54 0.51 6.43
C LEU A 31 21.73 0.97 5.21
N ASP A 32 22.17 2.05 4.54
CA ASP A 32 21.50 2.53 3.33
C ASP A 32 21.62 1.51 2.20
N GLY A 33 22.78 0.86 2.05
CA GLY A 33 23.01 -0.18 1.07
C GLY A 33 22.09 -1.39 1.29
N ILE A 34 21.93 -1.85 2.53
CA ILE A 34 21.01 -2.94 2.91
C ILE A 34 19.56 -2.53 2.62
N TYR A 35 19.16 -1.32 3.00
CA TYR A 35 17.82 -0.80 2.73
C TYR A 35 17.52 -0.80 1.23
N ILE A 36 18.38 -0.20 0.41
CA ILE A 36 18.19 -0.11 -1.04
C ILE A 36 18.13 -1.49 -1.68
N GLY A 37 19.06 -2.40 -1.32
CA GLY A 37 19.06 -3.77 -1.86
C GLY A 37 17.78 -4.54 -1.53
N THR A 38 17.30 -4.41 -0.29
CA THR A 38 16.04 -5.04 0.15
C THR A 38 14.83 -4.42 -0.55
N GLU A 39 14.80 -3.10 -0.70
CA GLU A 39 13.75 -2.37 -1.38
C GLU A 39 13.64 -2.78 -2.86
N CYS A 40 14.78 -2.90 -3.56
CA CYS A 40 14.81 -3.39 -4.94
C CYS A 40 14.28 -4.83 -5.06
N LEU A 41 14.64 -5.71 -4.14
CA LEU A 41 14.14 -7.08 -4.12
C LEU A 41 12.62 -7.12 -3.92
N VAL A 42 12.11 -6.36 -2.95
CA VAL A 42 10.67 -6.27 -2.68
C VAL A 42 9.93 -5.67 -3.87
N ALA A 43 10.49 -4.65 -4.53
CA ALA A 43 9.93 -4.05 -5.74
C ALA A 43 9.77 -5.06 -6.89
N LEU A 44 10.78 -5.88 -7.12
CA LEU A 44 10.73 -6.96 -8.12
C LEU A 44 9.65 -8.00 -7.77
N LEU A 45 9.61 -8.44 -6.51
CA LEU A 45 8.61 -9.43 -6.06
C LEU A 45 7.19 -8.87 -6.15
N ALA A 46 6.96 -7.62 -5.74
CA ALA A 46 5.67 -6.95 -5.85
C ALA A 46 5.23 -6.85 -7.32
N THR A 47 6.11 -6.37 -8.19
CA THR A 47 5.79 -6.18 -9.62
C THR A 47 5.51 -7.52 -10.31
N LEU A 48 6.44 -8.47 -10.25
CA LEU A 48 6.30 -9.75 -10.94
C LEU A 48 5.16 -10.59 -10.36
N GLY A 49 5.03 -10.61 -9.03
CA GLY A 49 3.96 -11.33 -8.36
C GLY A 49 2.57 -10.85 -8.75
N ASN A 50 2.36 -9.53 -8.82
CA ASN A 50 1.06 -8.96 -9.17
C ASN A 50 0.77 -9.02 -10.68
N ILE A 51 1.78 -8.96 -11.55
CA ILE A 51 1.63 -9.30 -12.97
C ILE A 51 1.11 -10.74 -13.12
N LEU A 52 1.67 -11.68 -12.36
CA LEU A 52 1.19 -13.08 -12.36
C LEU A 52 -0.25 -13.19 -11.85
N VAL A 53 -0.65 -12.44 -10.83
CA VAL A 53 -2.06 -12.39 -10.37
C VAL A 53 -2.99 -11.99 -11.52
N ILE A 54 -2.68 -10.90 -12.22
CA ILE A 54 -3.49 -10.43 -13.35
C ILE A 54 -3.52 -11.47 -14.47
N TRP A 55 -2.39 -12.12 -14.75
CA TRP A 55 -2.31 -13.16 -15.79
C TRP A 55 -3.19 -14.38 -15.44
N VAL A 56 -3.12 -14.86 -14.18
CA VAL A 56 -3.98 -15.94 -13.69
C VAL A 56 -5.46 -15.60 -13.84
N VAL A 57 -5.85 -14.38 -13.48
CA VAL A 57 -7.24 -13.92 -13.62
C VAL A 57 -7.67 -13.92 -15.09
N ARG A 58 -6.82 -13.48 -16.02
CA ARG A 58 -7.12 -13.47 -17.46
C ARG A 58 -7.24 -14.87 -18.08
N LEU A 59 -6.39 -15.81 -17.65
CA LEU A 59 -6.43 -17.19 -18.19
C LEU A 59 -7.64 -17.99 -17.71
N ASN A 60 -8.23 -17.62 -16.58
CA ASN A 60 -9.36 -18.35 -16.01
C ASN A 60 -10.68 -17.62 -16.27
N ALA A 61 -11.27 -17.80 -17.45
CA ALA A 61 -12.61 -17.25 -17.77
C ALA A 61 -13.72 -17.69 -16.78
N ALA A 62 -13.54 -18.82 -16.07
CA ALA A 62 -14.43 -19.28 -15.00
C ALA A 62 -14.41 -18.41 -13.73
N PHE A 63 -13.48 -17.47 -13.63
CA PHE A 63 -13.40 -16.48 -12.56
C PHE A 63 -14.29 -15.24 -12.79
N GLN A 64 -15.35 -15.29 -13.57
CA GLN A 64 -16.29 -14.16 -13.78
C GLN A 64 -17.04 -13.78 -12.49
N ASN A 65 -16.30 -13.47 -11.43
CA ASN A 65 -16.79 -12.96 -10.17
C ASN A 65 -16.37 -11.50 -10.03
N THR A 66 -17.27 -10.65 -9.60
CA THR A 66 -17.05 -9.22 -9.34
C THR A 66 -15.87 -8.94 -8.41
N THR A 67 -15.59 -9.83 -7.46
CA THR A 67 -14.41 -9.77 -6.57
C THR A 67 -13.08 -9.69 -7.35
N LEU A 68 -12.99 -10.31 -8.52
CA LEU A 68 -11.76 -10.34 -9.30
C LEU A 68 -11.40 -8.99 -9.88
N TYR A 69 -12.37 -8.15 -10.20
CA TYR A 69 -12.11 -6.77 -10.61
C TYR A 69 -11.41 -6.00 -9.51
N PHE A 70 -11.83 -6.20 -8.25
CA PHE A 70 -11.18 -5.57 -7.09
C PHE A 70 -9.79 -6.16 -6.81
N ILE A 71 -9.59 -7.48 -6.98
CA ILE A 71 -8.27 -8.13 -6.89
C ILE A 71 -7.34 -7.61 -7.98
N VAL A 72 -7.80 -7.42 -9.20
CA VAL A 72 -7.02 -6.81 -10.29
C VAL A 72 -6.69 -5.35 -9.98
N SER A 73 -7.64 -4.59 -9.44
CA SER A 73 -7.40 -3.20 -9.00
C SER A 73 -6.32 -3.13 -7.92
N LEU A 74 -6.39 -4.02 -6.93
CA LEU A 74 -5.36 -4.14 -5.89
C LEU A 74 -4.01 -4.52 -6.50
N ALA A 75 -3.97 -5.48 -7.40
CA ALA A 75 -2.74 -5.89 -8.08
C ALA A 75 -2.14 -4.75 -8.93
N LEU A 76 -2.96 -3.93 -9.59
CA LEU A 76 -2.48 -2.73 -10.31
C LEU A 76 -1.89 -1.69 -9.36
N ALA A 77 -2.52 -1.43 -8.21
CA ALA A 77 -1.98 -0.55 -7.20
C ALA A 77 -0.63 -1.07 -6.67
N ASP A 78 -0.51 -2.37 -6.40
CA ASP A 78 0.71 -3.02 -5.92
C ASP A 78 1.84 -3.03 -6.97
N ILE A 79 1.52 -3.16 -8.25
CA ILE A 79 2.49 -2.98 -9.36
C ILE A 79 3.00 -1.52 -9.37
N ALA A 80 2.10 -0.55 -9.22
CA ALA A 80 2.49 0.85 -9.17
C ALA A 80 3.38 1.14 -7.93
N VAL A 81 3.11 0.50 -6.78
CA VAL A 81 4.00 0.56 -5.62
C VAL A 81 5.39 0.03 -5.98
N GLY A 82 5.51 -1.13 -6.62
CA GLY A 82 6.79 -1.71 -7.01
C GLY A 82 7.56 -0.89 -8.06
N LEU A 83 6.87 -0.32 -9.06
CA LEU A 83 7.50 0.38 -10.19
C LEU A 83 7.74 1.86 -9.95
N LEU A 84 6.93 2.51 -9.13
CA LEU A 84 6.99 3.97 -8.91
C LEU A 84 7.35 4.31 -7.47
N VAL A 85 6.59 3.77 -6.51
CA VAL A 85 6.72 4.18 -5.10
C VAL A 85 8.06 3.77 -4.52
N MET A 86 8.47 2.51 -4.67
CA MET A 86 9.72 2.01 -4.10
C MET A 86 10.97 2.70 -4.70
N PRO A 87 11.10 2.89 -6.03
CA PRO A 87 12.19 3.70 -6.58
C PRO A 87 12.18 5.14 -6.08
N LEU A 88 11.01 5.78 -5.97
CA LEU A 88 10.90 7.13 -5.42
C LEU A 88 11.27 7.17 -3.92
N ALA A 89 10.92 6.16 -3.14
CA ALA A 89 11.31 6.04 -1.74
C ALA A 89 12.84 5.95 -1.58
N ILE A 90 13.52 5.23 -2.47
CA ILE A 90 14.99 5.20 -2.53
C ILE A 90 15.54 6.60 -2.82
N VAL A 91 15.01 7.31 -3.81
CA VAL A 91 15.43 8.69 -4.15
C VAL A 91 15.26 9.63 -2.95
N VAL A 92 14.12 9.53 -2.25
CA VAL A 92 13.83 10.31 -1.04
C VAL A 92 14.77 9.94 0.11
N SER A 93 15.11 8.67 0.28
CA SER A 93 16.04 8.21 1.34
C SER A 93 17.47 8.71 1.10
N LEU A 94 17.90 8.73 -0.16
CA LEU A 94 19.20 9.26 -0.56
C LEU A 94 19.32 10.80 -0.42
N GLY A 95 18.20 11.49 -0.25
CA GLY A 95 18.16 12.93 -0.07
C GLY A 95 18.67 13.70 -1.31
N VAL A 96 18.28 13.29 -2.49
CA VAL A 96 18.60 13.97 -3.75
C VAL A 96 18.02 15.38 -3.73
N THR A 97 18.79 16.35 -4.24
CA THR A 97 18.35 17.75 -4.31
C THR A 97 17.40 17.94 -5.49
N VAL A 98 16.15 18.31 -5.21
CA VAL A 98 15.09 18.51 -6.21
C VAL A 98 14.22 19.73 -5.81
N PRO A 99 13.40 20.26 -6.75
CA PRO A 99 12.42 21.28 -6.42
C PRO A 99 11.43 20.80 -5.34
N PHE A 100 10.97 21.71 -4.46
CA PHE A 100 10.02 21.41 -3.37
C PHE A 100 8.79 20.64 -3.86
N HIS A 101 8.12 21.16 -4.89
CA HIS A 101 6.89 20.55 -5.40
C HIS A 101 7.12 19.17 -6.04
N SER A 102 8.28 18.93 -6.64
CA SER A 102 8.63 17.61 -7.17
C SER A 102 8.81 16.60 -6.05
N CYS A 103 9.52 16.97 -4.97
CA CYS A 103 9.65 16.13 -3.78
C CYS A 103 8.29 15.85 -3.13
N LEU A 104 7.46 16.88 -2.98
CA LEU A 104 6.11 16.75 -2.41
C LEU A 104 5.24 15.82 -3.25
N PHE A 105 5.27 15.96 -4.58
CA PHE A 105 4.50 15.10 -5.49
C PHE A 105 4.94 13.63 -5.39
N MET A 106 6.26 13.36 -5.33
CA MET A 106 6.76 12.00 -5.11
C MET A 106 6.23 11.41 -3.81
N CYS A 107 6.24 12.18 -2.72
CA CYS A 107 5.67 11.74 -1.43
C CYS A 107 4.15 11.55 -1.49
N CYS A 108 3.43 12.37 -2.23
CA CYS A 108 1.98 12.21 -2.42
C CYS A 108 1.62 10.93 -3.18
N LEU A 109 2.42 10.52 -4.17
CA LEU A 109 2.19 9.26 -4.90
C LEU A 109 2.24 8.04 -3.97
N LEU A 110 3.14 8.04 -2.98
CA LEU A 110 3.17 7.00 -1.92
C LEU A 110 1.79 6.87 -1.26
N VAL A 111 1.22 7.99 -0.85
CA VAL A 111 -0.07 8.02 -0.15
C VAL A 111 -1.22 7.63 -1.08
N VAL A 112 -1.21 8.08 -2.34
CA VAL A 112 -2.24 7.72 -3.34
C VAL A 112 -2.34 6.20 -3.51
N PHE A 113 -1.22 5.52 -3.78
CA PHE A 113 -1.24 4.08 -4.03
C PHE A 113 -1.53 3.27 -2.77
N THR A 114 -1.10 3.74 -1.60
CA THR A 114 -1.50 3.17 -0.32
C THR A 114 -3.01 3.25 -0.12
N ASN A 115 -3.61 4.42 -0.34
CA ASN A 115 -5.05 4.61 -0.22
C ASN A 115 -5.80 3.72 -1.22
N ALA A 116 -5.31 3.58 -2.46
CA ALA A 116 -5.90 2.71 -3.46
C ALA A 116 -5.90 1.23 -3.03
N SER A 117 -4.82 0.75 -2.41
CA SER A 117 -4.75 -0.59 -1.84
C SER A 117 -5.75 -0.79 -0.70
N ILE A 118 -5.83 0.17 0.24
CA ILE A 118 -6.78 0.10 1.37
C ILE A 118 -8.23 0.06 0.88
N LEU A 119 -8.60 0.97 -0.02
CA LEU A 119 -9.96 1.03 -0.55
C LEU A 119 -10.32 -0.19 -1.42
N SER A 120 -9.35 -0.77 -2.13
CA SER A 120 -9.55 -2.04 -2.85
C SER A 120 -9.80 -3.20 -1.89
N LEU A 121 -9.06 -3.29 -0.77
CA LEU A 121 -9.29 -4.29 0.28
C LEU A 121 -10.65 -4.11 0.94
N LEU A 122 -11.07 -2.88 1.21
CA LEU A 122 -12.40 -2.56 1.76
C LEU A 122 -13.50 -2.98 0.78
N ALA A 123 -13.34 -2.69 -0.51
CA ALA A 123 -14.29 -3.09 -1.55
C ALA A 123 -14.41 -4.62 -1.65
N ILE A 124 -13.28 -5.35 -1.55
CA ILE A 124 -13.27 -6.82 -1.49
C ILE A 124 -14.04 -7.31 -0.25
N ALA A 125 -13.83 -6.71 0.92
CA ALA A 125 -14.52 -7.12 2.15
C ALA A 125 -16.04 -6.89 2.05
N ILE A 126 -16.47 -5.75 1.49
CA ILE A 126 -17.89 -5.45 1.24
C ILE A 126 -18.50 -6.44 0.24
N ASP A 127 -17.81 -6.72 -0.86
CA ASP A 127 -18.24 -7.68 -1.88
C ASP A 127 -18.44 -9.08 -1.27
N ARG A 128 -17.49 -9.54 -0.46
CA ARG A 128 -17.59 -10.82 0.25
C ARG A 128 -18.75 -10.85 1.24
N TYR A 129 -18.95 -9.79 1.99
CA TYR A 129 -20.06 -9.65 2.92
C TYR A 129 -21.42 -9.74 2.21
N LEU A 130 -21.61 -8.98 1.14
CA LEU A 130 -22.85 -9.02 0.35
C LEU A 130 -23.13 -10.42 -0.22
N ARG A 131 -22.09 -11.11 -0.68
CA ARG A 131 -22.20 -12.47 -1.23
C ARG A 131 -22.63 -13.49 -0.19
N VAL A 132 -22.15 -13.40 1.04
CA VAL A 132 -22.48 -14.31 2.13
C VAL A 132 -23.82 -13.96 2.77
N LYS A 133 -24.11 -12.66 2.97
CA LYS A 133 -25.33 -12.18 3.63
C LYS A 133 -26.58 -12.29 2.73
N LEU A 134 -26.44 -11.99 1.44
CA LEU A 134 -27.52 -11.86 0.47
C LEU A 134 -27.31 -12.72 -0.78
N PRO A 135 -27.07 -14.05 -0.67
CA PRO A 135 -26.67 -14.88 -1.81
C PRO A 135 -27.64 -14.86 -2.98
N THR A 136 -28.95 -14.79 -2.71
CA THR A 136 -30.00 -14.74 -3.73
C THR A 136 -30.09 -13.41 -4.46
N ARG A 137 -29.82 -12.30 -3.75
CA ARG A 137 -29.88 -10.93 -4.31
C ARG A 137 -28.52 -10.43 -4.80
N TYR A 138 -27.44 -11.16 -4.50
CA TYR A 138 -26.08 -10.74 -4.82
C TYR A 138 -25.89 -10.34 -6.30
N LYS A 139 -26.33 -11.19 -7.24
CA LYS A 139 -26.23 -10.92 -8.68
C LYS A 139 -27.00 -9.67 -9.15
N ILE A 140 -28.08 -9.33 -8.42
CA ILE A 140 -28.90 -8.13 -8.71
C ILE A 140 -28.20 -6.87 -8.20
N ILE A 141 -27.54 -7.00 -7.03
CA ILE A 141 -26.85 -5.89 -6.35
C ILE A 141 -25.50 -5.60 -7.01
N THR A 142 -24.72 -6.63 -7.35
CA THR A 142 -23.36 -6.52 -7.87
C THR A 142 -23.34 -6.64 -9.40
N THR A 143 -23.89 -5.64 -10.09
CA THR A 143 -23.80 -5.53 -11.56
C THR A 143 -22.43 -4.99 -11.98
N GLU A 144 -21.95 -5.35 -13.18
CA GLU A 144 -20.66 -4.86 -13.70
C GLU A 144 -20.55 -3.32 -13.65
N ARG A 145 -21.61 -2.61 -14.05
CA ARG A 145 -21.63 -1.14 -14.00
C ARG A 145 -21.37 -0.61 -12.58
N ARG A 146 -22.00 -1.20 -11.55
CA ARG A 146 -21.79 -0.78 -10.15
C ARG A 146 -20.39 -1.10 -9.67
N VAL A 147 -19.81 -2.22 -10.09
CA VAL A 147 -18.43 -2.58 -9.79
C VAL A 147 -17.45 -1.59 -10.39
N TRP A 148 -17.63 -1.22 -11.66
CA TRP A 148 -16.79 -0.18 -12.30
C TRP A 148 -16.95 1.18 -11.64
N CYS A 149 -18.18 1.57 -11.24
CA CYS A 149 -18.39 2.79 -10.46
C CYS A 149 -17.68 2.75 -9.11
N ALA A 150 -17.75 1.62 -8.40
CA ALA A 150 -17.06 1.45 -7.12
C ALA A 150 -15.53 1.51 -7.28
N LEU A 151 -14.98 0.87 -8.30
CA LEU A 151 -13.55 0.97 -8.64
C LEU A 151 -13.15 2.41 -8.96
N GLY A 152 -13.90 3.08 -9.84
CA GLY A 152 -13.66 4.49 -10.16
C GLY A 152 -13.69 5.38 -8.92
N LEU A 153 -14.65 5.16 -8.03
CA LEU A 153 -14.74 5.87 -6.75
C LEU A 153 -13.52 5.61 -5.86
N CYS A 154 -13.07 4.35 -5.72
CA CYS A 154 -11.86 4.02 -4.96
C CYS A 154 -10.64 4.79 -5.47
N TRP A 155 -10.41 4.82 -6.78
CA TRP A 155 -9.26 5.52 -7.38
C TRP A 155 -9.37 7.03 -7.26
N VAL A 156 -10.56 7.61 -7.51
CA VAL A 156 -10.80 9.06 -7.36
C VAL A 156 -10.58 9.50 -5.91
N LEU A 157 -11.14 8.76 -4.93
CA LEU A 157 -10.94 9.07 -3.52
C LEU A 157 -9.47 8.93 -3.10
N SER A 158 -8.74 7.93 -3.63
CA SER A 158 -7.33 7.74 -3.38
C SER A 158 -6.48 8.90 -3.91
N LEU A 159 -6.77 9.36 -5.12
CA LEU A 159 -6.12 10.53 -5.73
C LEU A 159 -6.43 11.80 -4.93
N LEU A 160 -7.69 12.06 -4.64
CA LEU A 160 -8.10 13.25 -3.88
C LEU A 160 -7.45 13.25 -2.50
N GLY A 161 -7.53 12.13 -1.76
CA GLY A 161 -6.94 12.03 -0.42
C GLY A 161 -5.42 12.15 -0.44
N GLY A 162 -4.73 11.48 -1.37
CA GLY A 162 -3.26 11.49 -1.44
C GLY A 162 -2.65 12.78 -1.97
N LEU A 163 -3.40 13.58 -2.76
CA LEU A 163 -2.93 14.85 -3.32
C LEU A 163 -3.29 16.08 -2.47
N VAL A 164 -4.00 15.92 -1.35
CA VAL A 164 -4.32 17.03 -0.42
C VAL A 164 -3.10 17.89 -0.06
N PRO A 165 -1.89 17.35 0.19
CA PRO A 165 -0.73 18.17 0.47
C PRO A 165 -0.36 19.12 -0.67
N MET A 166 -0.60 18.75 -1.93
CA MET A 166 -0.36 19.63 -3.09
C MET A 166 -1.29 20.87 -3.08
N LEU A 167 -2.44 20.80 -2.40
CA LEU A 167 -3.40 21.87 -2.26
C LEU A 167 -3.09 22.84 -1.10
N GLY A 168 -1.96 22.63 -0.39
CA GLY A 168 -1.47 23.53 0.65
C GLY A 168 -1.26 22.89 2.03
N TRP A 169 -1.71 21.66 2.29
CA TRP A 169 -1.45 21.00 3.56
C TRP A 169 -0.05 20.36 3.58
N ASN A 170 0.96 21.20 3.39
CA ASN A 170 2.36 20.84 3.27
C ASN A 170 3.24 21.76 4.13
N ARG A 171 4.56 21.59 4.05
CA ARG A 171 5.54 22.40 4.79
C ARG A 171 6.06 23.63 4.01
N ALA A 172 5.49 23.98 2.87
CA ALA A 172 5.84 25.23 2.19
C ALA A 172 5.48 26.44 3.07
N GLY A 173 6.39 27.41 3.15
CA GLY A 173 6.19 28.66 3.87
C GLY A 173 6.89 29.82 3.18
N PRO A 174 6.68 31.07 3.64
CA PRO A 174 7.41 32.22 3.15
C PRO A 174 8.92 32.00 3.29
N GLY A 175 9.67 32.08 2.20
CA GLY A 175 11.13 31.84 2.21
C GLY A 175 11.56 30.38 2.07
N SER A 176 10.65 29.46 1.79
CA SER A 176 11.03 28.06 1.50
C SER A 176 11.95 28.00 0.29
N PRO A 177 13.07 27.23 0.37
CA PRO A 177 14.02 27.15 -0.73
C PRO A 177 13.38 26.51 -1.97
N SER A 178 13.68 27.03 -3.16
CA SER A 178 13.20 26.47 -4.43
C SER A 178 13.68 25.05 -4.65
N PHE A 179 14.90 24.74 -4.17
CA PHE A 179 15.50 23.41 -4.20
C PHE A 179 15.86 22.98 -2.78
N LEU A 180 15.59 21.72 -2.45
CA LEU A 180 15.91 21.14 -1.14
C LEU A 180 16.36 19.69 -1.28
N ARG A 181 17.07 19.18 -0.28
CA ARG A 181 17.30 17.75 -0.13
C ARG A 181 15.95 17.08 0.12
N CYS A 182 15.50 16.27 -0.86
CA CYS A 182 14.21 15.61 -0.76
C CYS A 182 14.23 14.60 0.38
N ARG A 183 13.43 14.88 1.40
CA ARG A 183 13.15 13.98 2.51
C ARG A 183 11.66 14.09 2.84
N PHE A 184 11.04 12.97 3.18
CA PHE A 184 9.61 12.91 3.48
C PHE A 184 9.20 13.98 4.52
N MET A 185 9.94 14.07 5.63
CA MET A 185 9.70 15.02 6.72
C MET A 185 9.99 16.49 6.36
N ALA A 186 10.68 16.75 5.25
CA ALA A 186 10.97 18.11 4.80
C ALA A 186 9.79 18.76 4.06
N VAL A 187 8.93 17.96 3.45
CA VAL A 187 7.82 18.43 2.61
C VAL A 187 6.44 18.08 3.16
N MET A 188 6.30 16.93 3.83
CA MET A 188 5.03 16.46 4.36
C MET A 188 4.79 16.96 5.78
N ARG A 189 3.59 17.36 6.09
CA ARG A 189 3.17 17.70 7.45
C ARG A 189 2.75 16.45 8.20
N MET A 190 3.23 16.30 9.44
CA MET A 190 2.95 15.10 10.27
C MET A 190 1.50 15.05 10.76
N ASP A 191 0.85 16.19 10.95
CA ASP A 191 -0.57 16.25 11.29
C ASP A 191 -1.45 15.63 10.18
N TYR A 192 -1.12 15.89 8.89
CA TYR A 192 -1.76 15.22 7.76
C TYR A 192 -1.54 13.70 7.82
N MET A 193 -0.31 13.25 8.08
CA MET A 193 0.01 11.81 8.15
C MET A 193 -0.69 11.11 9.30
N VAL A 194 -0.79 11.75 10.46
CA VAL A 194 -1.37 11.15 11.67
C VAL A 194 -2.90 11.24 11.63
N TYR A 195 -3.46 12.44 11.53
CA TYR A 195 -4.93 12.59 11.64
C TYR A 195 -5.66 12.16 10.38
N PHE A 196 -5.18 12.59 9.22
CA PHE A 196 -5.87 12.28 7.97
C PHE A 196 -5.51 10.89 7.46
N CYS A 197 -4.23 10.58 7.21
CA CYS A 197 -3.85 9.31 6.61
C CYS A 197 -4.04 8.13 7.58
N PHE A 198 -3.56 8.23 8.83
CA PHE A 198 -3.64 7.09 9.74
C PHE A 198 -5.03 6.95 10.35
N PHE A 199 -5.50 7.96 11.13
CA PHE A 199 -6.78 7.79 11.84
C PHE A 199 -7.97 7.70 10.91
N THR A 200 -8.02 8.50 9.84
CA THR A 200 -9.21 8.54 8.96
C THR A 200 -9.12 7.50 7.85
N TRP A 201 -8.02 7.50 7.06
CA TRP A 201 -7.93 6.69 5.84
C TRP A 201 -7.40 5.27 6.05
N THR A 202 -6.72 5.00 7.16
CA THR A 202 -6.20 3.64 7.45
C THR A 202 -7.01 2.96 8.53
N LEU A 203 -7.13 3.58 9.70
CA LEU A 203 -7.72 2.93 10.87
C LEU A 203 -9.22 2.70 10.72
N VAL A 204 -9.99 3.70 10.23
CA VAL A 204 -11.44 3.55 10.04
C VAL A 204 -11.77 2.43 9.04
N PRO A 205 -11.21 2.40 7.80
CA PRO A 205 -11.42 1.27 6.90
C PRO A 205 -10.98 -0.07 7.48
N LEU A 206 -9.87 -0.12 8.21
CA LEU A 206 -9.38 -1.33 8.85
C LEU A 206 -10.37 -1.88 9.87
N LEU A 207 -10.91 -1.03 10.74
CA LEU A 207 -11.94 -1.42 11.73
C LEU A 207 -13.22 -1.90 11.04
N VAL A 208 -13.66 -1.23 9.98
CA VAL A 208 -14.82 -1.65 9.18
C VAL A 208 -14.58 -3.02 8.56
N MET A 209 -13.40 -3.25 7.96
CA MET A 209 -13.04 -4.56 7.39
C MET A 209 -13.01 -5.65 8.47
N CYS A 210 -12.45 -5.39 9.65
CA CYS A 210 -12.45 -6.33 10.76
C CYS A 210 -13.88 -6.71 11.17
N ALA A 211 -14.78 -5.74 11.29
CA ALA A 211 -16.19 -5.97 11.62
C ALA A 211 -16.89 -6.81 10.54
N LEU A 212 -16.69 -6.48 9.26
CA LEU A 212 -17.25 -7.23 8.13
C LEU A 212 -16.78 -8.69 8.12
N TYR A 213 -15.48 -8.96 8.30
CA TYR A 213 -14.98 -10.33 8.35
C TYR A 213 -15.48 -11.10 9.58
N ALA A 214 -15.58 -10.45 10.75
CA ALA A 214 -16.16 -11.05 11.93
C ALA A 214 -17.62 -11.49 11.66
N GLU A 215 -18.42 -10.62 11.06
CA GLU A 215 -19.82 -10.92 10.70
C GLU A 215 -19.91 -12.03 9.65
N ILE A 216 -19.06 -12.01 8.61
CA ILE A 216 -18.97 -13.09 7.61
C ILE A 216 -18.74 -14.44 8.30
N PHE A 217 -17.78 -14.54 9.23
CA PHE A 217 -17.50 -15.78 9.93
C PHE A 217 -18.66 -16.22 10.83
N CYS A 218 -19.34 -15.29 11.51
CA CYS A 218 -20.54 -15.59 12.30
C CYS A 218 -21.68 -16.15 11.42
N ILE A 219 -21.96 -15.51 10.29
CA ILE A 219 -23.01 -15.96 9.36
C ILE A 219 -22.68 -17.36 8.81
N ILE A 220 -21.46 -17.58 8.35
CA ILE A 220 -21.05 -18.87 7.78
C ILE A 220 -21.14 -19.98 8.84
N ARG A 221 -20.66 -19.73 10.07
CA ARG A 221 -20.77 -20.70 11.17
C ARG A 221 -22.23 -21.04 11.49
N ALA A 222 -23.09 -20.03 11.62
CA ALA A 222 -24.52 -20.24 11.87
C ALA A 222 -25.19 -21.07 10.76
N LYS A 223 -24.87 -20.79 9.49
CA LYS A 223 -25.43 -21.54 8.35
C LYS A 223 -24.91 -22.98 8.26
N LEU A 224 -23.67 -23.23 8.61
CA LEU A 224 -23.10 -24.58 8.66
C LEU A 224 -23.66 -25.39 9.84
N SER A 225 -23.89 -24.78 11.01
CA SER A 225 -24.41 -25.46 12.18
C SER A 225 -25.92 -25.78 12.06
N GLN A 226 -26.71 -24.99 11.32
CA GLN A 226 -28.13 -25.21 11.08
C GLN A 226 -28.42 -26.41 10.15
N GLY A 227 -27.37 -27.16 9.71
CA GLY A 227 -27.54 -28.34 8.87
C GLY A 227 -28.36 -28.01 7.65
N SER A 228 -27.88 -27.20 6.74
CA SER A 228 -28.62 -26.72 5.58
C SER A 228 -29.25 -27.88 4.82
N SER A 229 -30.56 -28.05 4.99
CA SER A 229 -31.41 -29.07 4.30
C SER A 229 -31.45 -28.83 2.76
N VAL A 230 -30.91 -27.71 2.30
CA VAL A 230 -30.81 -27.37 0.87
C VAL A 230 -29.58 -28.04 0.27
N ARG A 231 -29.78 -28.95 -0.69
CA ARG A 231 -28.70 -29.58 -1.48
C ARG A 231 -27.75 -28.52 -2.03
N GLY A 232 -26.47 -28.62 -1.69
CA GLY A 232 -25.41 -27.73 -2.17
C GLY A 232 -25.08 -26.51 -1.27
N ALA A 233 -25.93 -26.12 -0.31
CA ALA A 233 -25.64 -24.96 0.53
C ALA A 233 -24.41 -25.18 1.43
N GLY A 234 -24.20 -26.38 1.95
CA GLY A 234 -23.00 -26.71 2.76
C GLY A 234 -21.71 -26.56 1.94
N ALA A 235 -21.70 -27.00 0.68
CA ALA A 235 -20.55 -26.83 -0.21
C ALA A 235 -20.28 -25.37 -0.53
N PHE A 236 -21.33 -24.56 -0.77
CA PHE A 236 -21.22 -23.12 -0.99
C PHE A 236 -20.59 -22.41 0.21
N TYR A 237 -21.16 -22.56 1.41
CA TYR A 237 -20.65 -21.92 2.62
C TYR A 237 -19.26 -22.44 3.02
N GLY A 238 -18.95 -23.70 2.78
CA GLY A 238 -17.60 -24.26 2.98
C GLY A 238 -16.56 -23.63 2.04
N HIS A 239 -16.92 -23.37 0.78
CA HIS A 239 -16.06 -22.66 -0.17
C HIS A 239 -15.87 -21.18 0.23
N GLU A 240 -16.97 -20.49 0.57
CA GLU A 240 -16.91 -19.08 1.02
C GLU A 240 -16.12 -18.93 2.32
N PHE A 241 -16.16 -19.90 3.25
CA PHE A 241 -15.32 -19.90 4.46
C PHE A 241 -13.82 -19.92 4.15
N LYS A 242 -13.40 -20.80 3.24
CA LYS A 242 -12.00 -20.90 2.84
C LYS A 242 -11.52 -19.60 2.17
N THR A 243 -12.35 -19.03 1.32
CA THR A 243 -12.04 -17.75 0.63
C THR A 243 -11.97 -16.59 1.63
N ALA A 244 -12.96 -16.47 2.53
CA ALA A 244 -12.96 -15.44 3.57
C ALA A 244 -11.74 -15.55 4.50
N LYS A 245 -11.33 -16.77 4.89
CA LYS A 245 -10.13 -16.99 5.69
C LYS A 245 -8.85 -16.52 4.98
N SER A 246 -8.75 -16.74 3.66
CA SER A 246 -7.60 -16.28 2.87
C SER A 246 -7.53 -14.76 2.77
N LEU A 247 -8.68 -14.10 2.57
CA LEU A 247 -8.77 -12.64 2.48
C LEU A 247 -8.61 -11.97 3.85
N ALA A 248 -9.11 -12.58 4.93
CA ALA A 248 -8.84 -12.10 6.29
C ALA A 248 -7.34 -12.20 6.64
N LEU A 249 -6.63 -13.19 6.12
CA LEU A 249 -5.17 -13.27 6.25
C LEU A 249 -4.48 -12.11 5.51
N VAL A 250 -4.94 -11.75 4.31
CA VAL A 250 -4.43 -10.56 3.59
C VAL A 250 -4.62 -9.29 4.41
N LEU A 251 -5.82 -9.12 5.02
CA LEU A 251 -6.09 -7.98 5.89
C LEU A 251 -5.19 -7.96 7.13
N PHE A 252 -4.97 -9.10 7.76
CA PHE A 252 -4.07 -9.23 8.91
C PHE A 252 -2.63 -8.87 8.55
N LEU A 253 -2.13 -9.36 7.41
CA LEU A 253 -0.80 -9.03 6.91
C LEU A 253 -0.69 -7.54 6.56
N PHE A 254 -1.73 -6.95 5.97
CA PHE A 254 -1.82 -5.51 5.75
C PHE A 254 -1.65 -4.73 7.06
N ALA A 255 -2.42 -5.09 8.10
CA ALA A 255 -2.34 -4.40 9.39
C ALA A 255 -0.93 -4.50 10.01
N ILE A 256 -0.34 -5.70 10.06
CA ILE A 256 1.02 -5.90 10.60
C ILE A 256 2.08 -5.13 9.80
N SER A 257 1.91 -5.02 8.50
CA SER A 257 2.87 -4.32 7.63
C SER A 257 2.81 -2.81 7.80
N TRP A 258 1.62 -2.24 8.01
CA TRP A 258 1.43 -0.78 8.06
C TRP A 258 1.46 -0.19 9.46
N LEU A 259 0.96 -0.91 10.49
CA LEU A 259 0.88 -0.39 11.85
C LEU A 259 2.24 0.07 12.43
N PRO A 260 3.38 -0.63 12.23
CA PRO A 260 4.66 -0.16 12.75
C PRO A 260 5.03 1.24 12.26
N LEU A 261 4.92 1.50 10.95
CA LEU A 261 5.20 2.82 10.37
C LEU A 261 4.23 3.88 10.88
N CYS A 262 2.93 3.55 10.96
CA CYS A 262 1.91 4.46 11.49
C CYS A 262 2.17 4.83 12.96
N ILE A 263 2.54 3.85 13.79
CA ILE A 263 2.88 4.08 15.21
C ILE A 263 4.11 4.98 15.32
N MET A 264 5.16 4.74 14.52
CA MET A 264 6.35 5.59 14.52
C MET A 264 6.02 7.03 14.09
N ASN A 265 5.15 7.22 13.10
CA ASN A 265 4.67 8.55 12.71
C ASN A 265 3.89 9.23 13.85
N CYS A 266 3.06 8.49 14.60
CA CYS A 266 2.37 9.01 15.77
C CYS A 266 3.37 9.40 16.87
N VAL A 267 4.35 8.54 17.17
CA VAL A 267 5.40 8.85 18.15
C VAL A 267 6.17 10.10 17.75
N SER A 268 6.59 10.22 16.49
CA SER A 268 7.29 11.41 15.99
C SER A 268 6.44 12.68 16.05
N TYR A 269 5.12 12.56 15.98
CA TYR A 269 4.22 13.71 16.04
C TYR A 269 3.91 14.15 17.47
N PHE A 270 3.54 13.19 18.35
CA PHE A 270 3.11 13.49 19.72
C PHE A 270 4.29 13.67 20.69
N TYR A 271 5.43 13.08 20.37
CA TYR A 271 6.66 13.14 21.18
C TYR A 271 7.85 13.57 20.30
N PRO A 272 7.93 14.86 19.90
CA PRO A 272 8.96 15.37 18.98
C PRO A 272 10.40 15.20 19.48
N GLU A 273 10.59 15.08 20.81
CA GLU A 273 11.88 14.86 21.44
C GLU A 273 12.35 13.40 21.32
N SER A 274 11.45 12.46 21.01
CA SER A 274 11.81 11.07 20.81
C SER A 274 12.52 10.88 19.46
N GLN A 275 13.79 10.48 19.53
CA GLN A 275 14.56 10.16 18.32
C GLN A 275 14.31 8.71 17.92
N ILE A 276 13.53 8.49 16.87
CA ILE A 276 13.36 7.15 16.30
C ILE A 276 14.65 6.77 15.56
N PRO A 277 15.28 5.65 15.94
CA PRO A 277 16.48 5.20 15.24
C PRO A 277 16.25 4.97 13.74
N PRO A 278 17.17 5.37 12.84
CA PRO A 278 17.01 5.26 11.39
C PRO A 278 16.70 3.83 10.92
N TYR A 279 17.29 2.81 11.56
CA TYR A 279 17.04 1.41 11.20
C TYR A 279 15.59 0.97 11.47
N LEU A 280 14.94 1.50 12.52
CA LEU A 280 13.52 1.22 12.78
C LEU A 280 12.63 1.88 11.73
N MET A 281 12.96 3.11 11.33
CA MET A 281 12.23 3.80 10.26
C MET A 281 12.34 3.04 8.93
N TYR A 282 13.54 2.62 8.54
CA TYR A 282 13.75 1.78 7.36
C TYR A 282 12.99 0.45 7.43
N LEU A 283 13.01 -0.21 8.59
CA LEU A 283 12.24 -1.44 8.79
C LEU A 283 10.74 -1.20 8.62
N GLY A 284 10.20 -0.13 9.19
CA GLY A 284 8.79 0.23 9.03
C GLY A 284 8.40 0.51 7.58
N ILE A 285 9.25 1.23 6.84
CA ILE A 285 9.05 1.50 5.41
C ILE A 285 9.09 0.19 4.62
N LEU A 286 10.10 -0.66 4.81
CA LEU A 286 10.24 -1.95 4.14
C LEU A 286 9.05 -2.87 4.42
N LEU A 287 8.56 -2.94 5.67
CA LEU A 287 7.37 -3.71 6.02
C LEU A 287 6.13 -3.19 5.28
N SER A 288 5.94 -1.87 5.23
CA SER A 288 4.80 -1.26 4.53
C SER A 288 4.82 -1.55 3.02
N HIS A 289 5.99 -1.51 2.40
CA HIS A 289 6.19 -1.82 0.99
C HIS A 289 6.08 -3.33 0.70
N ALA A 290 6.60 -4.19 1.59
CA ALA A 290 6.50 -5.65 1.47
C ALA A 290 5.05 -6.14 1.43
N ASN A 291 4.09 -5.37 1.97
CA ASN A 291 2.66 -5.67 1.85
C ASN A 291 2.24 -5.93 0.39
N SER A 292 2.73 -5.12 -0.55
CA SER A 292 2.41 -5.28 -1.98
C SER A 292 2.95 -6.57 -2.59
N ALA A 293 4.00 -7.17 -2.01
CA ALA A 293 4.53 -8.47 -2.44
C ALA A 293 3.82 -9.66 -1.76
N MET A 294 3.10 -9.45 -0.66
CA MET A 294 2.46 -10.53 0.10
C MET A 294 1.20 -11.08 -0.56
N ASN A 295 0.41 -10.23 -1.23
CA ASN A 295 -0.86 -10.61 -1.83
C ASN A 295 -0.74 -11.79 -2.81
N PRO A 296 0.17 -11.78 -3.81
CA PRO A 296 0.39 -12.89 -4.72
C PRO A 296 0.77 -14.20 -4.00
N ILE A 297 1.59 -14.10 -2.94
CA ILE A 297 2.05 -15.26 -2.15
C ILE A 297 0.85 -15.89 -1.42
N VAL A 298 0.02 -15.08 -0.78
CA VAL A 298 -1.17 -15.58 -0.08
C VAL A 298 -2.13 -16.24 -1.05
N TYR A 299 -2.36 -15.65 -2.23
CA TYR A 299 -3.23 -16.24 -3.25
C TYR A 299 -2.68 -17.58 -3.76
N ALA A 300 -1.38 -17.66 -4.04
CA ALA A 300 -0.73 -18.91 -4.46
C ALA A 300 -0.80 -20.02 -3.39
N CYS A 301 -0.64 -19.66 -2.11
CA CYS A 301 -0.63 -20.64 -1.02
C CYS A 301 -2.03 -21.07 -0.58
N LYS A 302 -3.02 -20.17 -0.61
CA LYS A 302 -4.33 -20.38 0.03
C LYS A 302 -5.47 -20.65 -0.96
N ILE A 303 -5.36 -20.18 -2.20
CA ILE A 303 -6.42 -20.34 -3.21
C ILE A 303 -6.00 -21.41 -4.22
N LYS A 304 -6.57 -22.61 -4.12
CA LYS A 304 -6.23 -23.78 -4.95
C LYS A 304 -6.20 -23.46 -6.46
N LYS A 305 -7.17 -22.72 -6.97
CA LYS A 305 -7.22 -22.32 -8.38
C LYS A 305 -6.03 -21.44 -8.79
N PHE A 306 -5.64 -20.47 -7.96
CA PHE A 306 -4.43 -19.67 -8.23
C PHE A 306 -3.19 -20.54 -8.25
N LYS A 307 -3.01 -21.40 -7.24
CA LYS A 307 -1.88 -22.35 -7.18
C LYS A 307 -1.76 -23.21 -8.44
N THR A 308 -2.86 -23.82 -8.87
CA THR A 308 -2.88 -24.67 -10.07
C THR A 308 -2.50 -23.89 -11.32
N THR A 309 -3.06 -22.67 -11.49
CA THR A 309 -2.75 -21.84 -12.67
C THR A 309 -1.33 -21.28 -12.64
N TYR A 310 -0.79 -20.92 -11.48
CA TYR A 310 0.63 -20.54 -11.35
C TYR A 310 1.56 -21.69 -11.78
N LEU A 311 1.28 -22.92 -11.35
CA LEU A 311 2.05 -24.09 -11.76
C LEU A 311 1.93 -24.36 -13.26
N LEU A 312 0.75 -24.15 -13.84
CA LEU A 312 0.54 -24.26 -15.29
C LEU A 312 1.37 -23.22 -16.05
N ILE A 313 1.31 -21.95 -15.62
CA ILE A 313 2.11 -20.86 -16.23
C ILE A 313 3.60 -21.18 -16.13
N LEU A 314 4.08 -21.57 -14.94
CA LEU A 314 5.47 -21.93 -14.72
C LEU A 314 5.92 -23.06 -15.66
N ARG A 315 5.14 -24.14 -15.76
CA ARG A 315 5.47 -25.30 -16.59
C ARG A 315 5.44 -24.97 -18.08
N THR A 316 4.38 -24.29 -18.54
CA THR A 316 4.16 -24.07 -19.99
C THR A 316 5.05 -22.95 -20.53
N TYR A 317 5.16 -21.82 -19.82
CA TYR A 317 5.80 -20.60 -20.38
C TYR A 317 7.23 -20.40 -19.87
N ILE A 318 7.58 -20.86 -18.66
CA ILE A 318 8.93 -20.70 -18.11
C ILE A 318 9.79 -21.94 -18.33
N LEU A 319 9.24 -23.13 -18.08
CA LEU A 319 9.98 -24.40 -18.27
C LEU A 319 9.77 -25.00 -19.67
N CYS A 320 9.00 -24.36 -20.55
CA CYS A 320 8.72 -24.80 -21.93
C CYS A 320 8.27 -26.28 -22.04
N ARG A 321 7.58 -26.80 -21.00
CA ARG A 321 7.05 -28.17 -21.00
C ARG A 321 5.61 -28.15 -21.53
N LYS A 322 5.28 -29.13 -22.41
CA LYS A 322 3.88 -29.29 -22.90
C LYS A 322 2.93 -29.49 -21.71
N PRO A 323 1.72 -28.88 -21.75
CA PRO A 323 0.71 -29.12 -20.73
C PRO A 323 0.38 -30.62 -20.63
N ASP A 324 0.36 -31.14 -19.42
CA ASP A 324 -0.11 -32.50 -19.14
C ASP A 324 -1.62 -32.54 -19.45
N PRO A 325 -2.13 -33.47 -20.28
CA PRO A 325 -3.55 -33.50 -20.64
C PRO A 325 -4.48 -33.85 -19.46
N ALA A 326 -3.93 -34.10 -18.26
CA ALA A 326 -4.67 -34.50 -17.07
C ALA A 326 -4.87 -33.35 -16.02
N LEU A 327 -4.54 -32.10 -16.34
CA LEU A 327 -4.76 -30.92 -15.51
C LEU A 327 -5.75 -29.99 -16.20
#